data_ffe6ea647455dac8787428a1d3b7303f
#
_entry.id   ffe6ea647455dac8787428a1d3b7303f
#
_cell.length_a   1.000
_cell.length_b   1.000
_cell.length_c   1.000
_cell.angle_alpha   90.00
_cell.angle_beta   90.00
_cell.angle_gamma   90.00
#
_symmetry.space_group_name_H-M   'P 1'
#
loop_
_entity.id
_entity.type
_entity.pdbx_description
1 polymer ?
#
loop_
_entity_poly.entity_id
_entity_poly.type
_entity_poly.pdbx_seq_one_letter_code
_entity_poly.pdbx_strand_id
1 'polypeptide(L)'
;LTAYRLAGGVALAACVYLLAALAVMHADRFAFLSVAVRRGLAWSCHALLLLLLAGVVWRAVLRRPSSRETAYRLEGVLPADADERFTTLDALLSDATPAPAPGGGDGLAEVRAGLLRQLEEEAAGCGAGLHGGRLVSRVWLRRRLLVLVAALAVCAACAVPATYQFPLMAERFLFPGRNLPKPSFIRLAVTPSGAVIGRGDEIVIQAQVSGRLPPGFGWLLRRLGKSPARGRISLDGAPPSDMVRVRRDIFLFTLERADRDLGFRVLCGDAATEQFHV
;
A
#
# COMPACT_ATOMS: atom_id res chain seq x y z
N LEU A 1 -25.02 5.40 -7.21
CA LEU A 1 -24.62 4.71 -5.97
C LEU A 1 -23.37 3.87 -6.17
N THR A 2 -23.33 3.01 -7.17
CA THR A 2 -22.19 2.12 -7.48
C THR A 2 -20.90 2.90 -7.74
N ALA A 3 -20.96 3.96 -8.55
CA ALA A 3 -19.79 4.80 -8.85
C ALA A 3 -19.18 5.44 -7.58
N TYR A 4 -20.01 5.93 -6.66
CA TYR A 4 -19.54 6.50 -5.39
C TYR A 4 -18.96 5.45 -4.45
N ARG A 5 -19.56 4.24 -4.39
CA ARG A 5 -19.01 3.12 -3.61
C ARG A 5 -17.65 2.70 -4.16
N LEU A 6 -17.52 2.63 -5.48
CA LEU A 6 -16.26 2.35 -6.17
C LEU A 6 -15.22 3.43 -5.86
N ALA A 7 -15.54 4.71 -6.08
CA ALA A 7 -14.60 5.80 -5.82
C ALA A 7 -14.11 5.83 -4.37
N GLY A 8 -15.02 5.72 -3.40
CA GLY A 8 -14.64 5.68 -1.98
C GLY A 8 -13.89 4.41 -1.57
N GLY A 9 -14.18 3.28 -2.19
CA GLY A 9 -13.46 2.02 -1.97
C GLY A 9 -12.05 2.06 -2.56
N VAL A 10 -11.90 2.55 -3.79
CA VAL A 10 -10.61 2.73 -4.45
C VAL A 10 -9.74 3.73 -3.69
N ALA A 11 -10.30 4.86 -3.22
CA ALA A 11 -9.56 5.82 -2.41
C ALA A 11 -9.01 5.20 -1.12
N LEU A 12 -9.80 4.37 -0.44
CA LEU A 12 -9.35 3.66 0.76
C LEU A 12 -8.28 2.63 0.43
N ALA A 13 -8.46 1.83 -0.62
CA ALA A 13 -7.48 0.83 -1.06
C ALA A 13 -6.15 1.50 -1.43
N ALA A 14 -6.19 2.61 -2.16
CA ALA A 14 -5.01 3.40 -2.51
C ALA A 14 -4.30 3.95 -1.26
N CYS A 15 -5.05 4.47 -0.28
CA CYS A 15 -4.50 4.97 0.98
C CYS A 15 -3.77 3.86 1.75
N VAL A 16 -4.40 2.70 1.93
CA VAL A 16 -3.80 1.54 2.63
C VAL A 16 -2.54 1.08 1.90
N TYR A 17 -2.59 0.99 0.57
CA TYR A 17 -1.42 0.61 -0.23
C TYR A 17 -0.27 1.61 -0.09
N LEU A 18 -0.53 2.93 -0.19
CA LEU A 18 0.49 3.96 -0.03
C LEU A 18 1.17 3.89 1.35
N LEU A 19 0.39 3.73 2.41
CA LEU A 19 0.93 3.60 3.77
C LEU A 19 1.75 2.32 3.94
N ALA A 20 1.27 1.19 3.41
CA ALA A 20 2.01 -0.07 3.44
C ALA A 20 3.31 0.02 2.63
N ALA A 21 3.28 0.59 1.44
CA ALA A 21 4.44 0.83 0.60
C ALA A 21 5.47 1.72 1.31
N LEU A 22 5.03 2.85 1.92
CA LEU A 22 5.89 3.70 2.72
C LEU A 22 6.52 2.94 3.89
N ALA A 23 5.75 2.13 4.61
CA ALA A 23 6.27 1.34 5.72
C ALA A 23 7.36 0.35 5.25
N VAL A 24 7.15 -0.36 4.14
CA VAL A 24 8.14 -1.27 3.55
C VAL A 24 9.38 -0.52 3.07
N MET A 25 9.21 0.63 2.41
CA MET A 25 10.32 1.47 1.95
C MET A 25 11.17 1.97 3.13
N HIS A 26 10.53 2.37 4.23
CA HIS A 26 11.22 2.77 5.45
C HIS A 26 11.92 1.57 6.11
N ALA A 27 11.27 0.41 6.17
CA ALA A 27 11.90 -0.80 6.68
C ALA A 27 13.16 -1.17 5.87
N ASP A 28 13.11 -1.11 4.53
CA ASP A 28 14.29 -1.34 3.67
C ASP A 28 15.39 -0.29 3.90
N ARG A 29 15.00 0.97 4.18
CA ARG A 29 15.97 2.03 4.48
C ARG A 29 16.69 1.81 5.81
N PHE A 30 15.94 1.49 6.86
CA PHE A 30 16.52 1.38 8.20
C PHE A 30 17.08 -0.01 8.53
N ALA A 31 16.54 -1.06 7.92
CA ALA A 31 17.03 -2.43 8.07
C ALA A 31 17.86 -2.88 6.85
N PHE A 32 18.81 -3.79 7.06
CA PHE A 32 19.48 -4.49 5.95
C PHE A 32 18.62 -5.69 5.53
N LEU A 33 17.57 -5.42 4.74
CA LEU A 33 16.71 -6.49 4.26
C LEU A 33 17.43 -7.27 3.14
N SER A 34 17.41 -8.58 3.23
CA SER A 34 17.87 -9.42 2.13
C SER A 34 16.96 -9.23 0.89
N VAL A 35 17.51 -9.51 -0.28
CA VAL A 35 16.75 -9.39 -1.55
C VAL A 35 15.46 -10.22 -1.51
N ALA A 36 15.54 -11.43 -0.91
CA ALA A 36 14.38 -12.32 -0.77
C ALA A 36 13.28 -11.71 0.11
N VAL A 37 13.63 -11.18 1.29
CA VAL A 37 12.67 -10.54 2.21
C VAL A 37 12.06 -9.29 1.57
N ARG A 38 12.88 -8.44 0.93
CA ARG A 38 12.41 -7.25 0.23
C ARG A 38 11.42 -7.61 -0.87
N ARG A 39 11.76 -8.62 -1.67
CA ARG A 39 10.88 -9.13 -2.75
C ARG A 39 9.57 -9.66 -2.16
N GLY A 40 9.61 -10.45 -1.11
CA GLY A 40 8.42 -10.95 -0.43
C GLY A 40 7.52 -9.84 0.08
N LEU A 41 8.07 -8.84 0.78
CA LEU A 41 7.30 -7.69 1.30
C LEU A 41 6.68 -6.84 0.19
N ALA A 42 7.43 -6.55 -0.88
CA ALA A 42 6.90 -5.78 -2.01
C ALA A 42 5.75 -6.52 -2.71
N TRP A 43 5.92 -7.81 -3.00
CA TRP A 43 4.85 -8.62 -3.61
C TRP A 43 3.64 -8.78 -2.70
N SER A 44 3.84 -8.90 -1.38
CA SER A 44 2.72 -8.92 -0.41
C SER A 44 1.91 -7.62 -0.45
N CYS A 45 2.58 -6.46 -0.57
CA CYS A 45 1.88 -5.17 -0.72
C CYS A 45 1.08 -5.10 -2.03
N HIS A 46 1.64 -5.59 -3.15
CA HIS A 46 0.92 -5.60 -4.43
C HIS A 46 -0.26 -6.57 -4.41
N ALA A 47 -0.09 -7.75 -3.82
CA ALA A 47 -1.18 -8.71 -3.62
C ALA A 47 -2.29 -8.13 -2.74
N LEU A 48 -1.93 -7.44 -1.65
CA LEU A 48 -2.89 -6.75 -0.79
C LEU A 48 -3.70 -5.72 -1.57
N LEU A 49 -3.05 -4.90 -2.42
CA LEU A 49 -3.76 -3.93 -3.27
C LEU A 49 -4.77 -4.63 -4.20
N LEU A 50 -4.34 -5.70 -4.87
CA LEU A 50 -5.22 -6.47 -5.77
C LEU A 50 -6.41 -7.06 -5.02
N LEU A 51 -6.19 -7.62 -3.82
CA LEU A 51 -7.26 -8.17 -2.98
C LEU A 51 -8.24 -7.08 -2.52
N LEU A 52 -7.73 -5.91 -2.12
CA LEU A 52 -8.57 -4.78 -1.74
C LEU A 52 -9.41 -4.27 -2.93
N LEU A 53 -8.81 -4.13 -4.11
CA LEU A 53 -9.52 -3.72 -5.31
C LEU A 53 -10.56 -4.75 -5.75
N ALA A 54 -10.23 -6.04 -5.71
CA ALA A 54 -11.18 -7.13 -5.98
C ALA A 54 -12.35 -7.09 -5.00
N GLY A 55 -12.08 -6.88 -3.70
CA GLY A 55 -13.11 -6.73 -2.68
C GLY A 55 -13.99 -5.48 -2.90
N VAL A 56 -13.42 -4.37 -3.36
CA VAL A 56 -14.17 -3.15 -3.72
C VAL A 56 -15.09 -3.42 -4.90
N VAL A 57 -14.58 -4.07 -5.96
CA VAL A 57 -15.37 -4.43 -7.15
C VAL A 57 -16.48 -5.40 -6.78
N TRP A 58 -16.15 -6.46 -6.03
CA TRP A 58 -17.12 -7.44 -5.54
C TRP A 58 -18.25 -6.76 -4.79
N ARG A 59 -17.91 -5.90 -3.81
CA ARG A 59 -18.91 -5.22 -2.96
C ARG A 59 -19.72 -4.17 -3.73
N ALA A 60 -19.13 -3.50 -4.71
CA ALA A 60 -19.79 -2.42 -5.44
C ALA A 60 -20.65 -2.93 -6.61
N VAL A 61 -20.21 -3.99 -7.29
CA VAL A 61 -20.82 -4.47 -8.53
C VAL A 61 -21.65 -5.73 -8.30
N LEU A 62 -21.07 -6.73 -7.63
CA LEU A 62 -21.69 -8.05 -7.50
C LEU A 62 -22.64 -8.14 -6.31
N ARG A 63 -22.37 -7.45 -5.21
CA ARG A 63 -23.25 -7.41 -4.06
C ARG A 63 -24.34 -6.34 -4.28
N ARG A 64 -25.44 -6.72 -4.90
CA ARG A 64 -26.60 -5.84 -5.02
C ARG A 64 -27.14 -5.51 -3.61
N PRO A 65 -27.44 -4.25 -3.30
CA PRO A 65 -28.12 -3.92 -2.07
C PRO A 65 -29.47 -4.64 -2.03
N SER A 66 -29.84 -5.17 -0.87
CA SER A 66 -31.19 -5.74 -0.71
C SER A 66 -32.24 -4.62 -0.83
N SER A 67 -33.46 -4.97 -1.23
CA SER A 67 -34.58 -4.04 -1.26
C SER A 67 -34.73 -3.33 0.08
N ARG A 68 -34.63 -4.10 1.18
CA ARG A 68 -34.70 -3.60 2.55
C ARG A 68 -33.61 -2.56 2.88
N GLU A 69 -32.32 -2.82 2.48
CA GLU A 69 -31.22 -1.85 2.66
C GLU A 69 -31.47 -0.57 1.86
N THR A 70 -32.08 -0.72 0.69
CA THR A 70 -32.43 0.43 -0.17
C THR A 70 -33.57 1.24 0.43
N ALA A 71 -34.59 0.59 0.96
CA ALA A 71 -35.71 1.22 1.67
C ALA A 71 -35.23 2.04 2.88
N TYR A 72 -34.44 1.45 3.78
CA TYR A 72 -33.85 2.18 4.92
C TYR A 72 -33.02 3.40 4.52
N ARG A 73 -32.29 3.33 3.41
CA ARG A 73 -31.50 4.46 2.94
C ARG A 73 -32.34 5.55 2.33
N LEU A 74 -33.43 5.20 1.68
CA LEU A 74 -34.40 6.15 1.14
C LEU A 74 -35.07 6.92 2.27
N GLU A 75 -35.52 6.23 3.32
CA GLU A 75 -36.13 6.85 4.49
C GLU A 75 -35.19 7.81 5.22
N GLY A 76 -33.91 7.48 5.35
CA GLY A 76 -32.92 8.36 5.97
C GLY A 76 -32.61 9.64 5.21
N VAL A 77 -33.11 9.82 3.99
CA VAL A 77 -32.90 11.00 3.14
C VAL A 77 -34.18 11.80 2.96
N LEU A 78 -35.32 11.20 3.21
CA LEU A 78 -36.63 11.84 3.12
C LEU A 78 -36.94 12.68 4.37
N PRO A 79 -37.79 13.72 4.25
CA PRO A 79 -38.27 14.45 5.41
C PRO A 79 -39.09 13.53 6.31
N ALA A 80 -39.17 13.87 7.62
CA ALA A 80 -39.79 13.06 8.66
C ALA A 80 -41.25 12.63 8.39
N ASP A 81 -41.94 13.31 7.49
CA ASP A 81 -43.33 12.99 7.09
C ASP A 81 -43.43 11.74 6.21
N ALA A 82 -42.29 11.21 5.74
CA ALA A 82 -42.23 9.99 4.90
C ALA A 82 -41.98 8.72 5.72
N ASP A 83 -42.20 8.79 7.03
CA ASP A 83 -41.85 7.76 8.02
C ASP A 83 -42.29 6.35 7.59
N GLU A 84 -41.30 5.45 7.52
CA GLU A 84 -41.41 3.98 7.39
C GLU A 84 -42.21 3.45 6.17
N ARG A 85 -42.57 4.28 5.20
CA ARG A 85 -43.39 3.86 4.04
C ARG A 85 -42.66 2.86 3.17
N PHE A 86 -41.36 3.05 2.93
CA PHE A 86 -40.56 2.17 2.08
C PHE A 86 -40.21 0.85 2.79
N THR A 87 -39.94 0.89 4.09
CA THR A 87 -39.69 -0.31 4.88
C THR A 87 -40.96 -1.11 5.07
N THR A 88 -42.12 -0.46 5.23
CA THR A 88 -43.43 -1.10 5.31
C THR A 88 -43.82 -1.74 3.97
N LEU A 89 -43.57 -1.03 2.85
CA LEU A 89 -43.80 -1.56 1.50
C LEU A 89 -42.93 -2.80 1.22
N ASP A 90 -41.63 -2.74 1.55
CA ASP A 90 -40.71 -3.87 1.39
C ASP A 90 -41.11 -5.05 2.28
N ALA A 91 -41.54 -4.82 3.50
CA ALA A 91 -42.05 -5.88 4.39
C ALA A 91 -43.31 -6.52 3.83
N LEU A 92 -44.27 -5.73 3.35
CA LEU A 92 -45.51 -6.25 2.78
C LEU A 92 -45.29 -7.03 1.46
N LEU A 93 -44.33 -6.58 0.64
CA LEU A 93 -43.95 -7.29 -0.59
C LEU A 93 -43.14 -8.55 -0.31
N SER A 94 -42.35 -8.56 0.77
CA SER A 94 -41.55 -9.74 1.19
C SER A 94 -42.39 -10.80 1.87
N ASP A 95 -43.43 -10.37 2.64
CA ASP A 95 -44.41 -11.24 3.30
C ASP A 95 -45.56 -11.66 2.39
N ALA A 96 -45.45 -11.44 1.09
CA ALA A 96 -46.39 -11.96 0.09
C ALA A 96 -46.32 -13.49 0.08
N THR A 97 -46.91 -14.12 1.12
CA THR A 97 -47.20 -15.54 1.21
C THR A 97 -48.05 -15.96 0.01
N PRO A 98 -47.83 -17.14 -0.56
CA PRO A 98 -48.58 -17.62 -1.72
C PRO A 98 -50.08 -17.47 -1.48
N ALA A 99 -50.77 -17.12 -2.57
CA ALA A 99 -52.20 -16.81 -2.60
C ALA A 99 -53.01 -17.68 -1.62
N PRO A 100 -53.93 -17.09 -0.88
CA PRO A 100 -54.80 -17.88 0.01
C PRO A 100 -55.53 -18.95 -0.79
N ALA A 101 -55.66 -20.12 -0.16
CA ALA A 101 -56.36 -21.24 -0.76
C ALA A 101 -57.75 -20.80 -1.31
N PRO A 102 -58.16 -21.32 -2.46
CA PRO A 102 -59.44 -20.94 -3.04
C PRO A 102 -60.60 -21.31 -2.07
N GLY A 103 -61.19 -20.28 -1.50
CA GLY A 103 -62.33 -20.43 -0.54
C GLY A 103 -62.39 -19.37 0.56
N GLY A 104 -61.38 -18.55 0.79
CA GLY A 104 -61.37 -17.54 1.83
C GLY A 104 -61.48 -16.14 1.30
N GLY A 105 -62.68 -15.56 1.35
CA GLY A 105 -63.04 -14.14 1.32
C GLY A 105 -62.33 -13.22 0.32
N ASP A 106 -62.77 -13.16 -0.90
CA ASP A 106 -62.27 -12.27 -1.99
C ASP A 106 -62.14 -10.77 -1.58
N GLY A 107 -62.92 -10.32 -0.61
CA GLY A 107 -62.91 -8.96 -0.13
C GLY A 107 -61.61 -8.51 0.60
N LEU A 108 -60.98 -9.39 1.39
CA LEU A 108 -59.74 -9.07 2.08
C LEU A 108 -58.53 -8.97 1.16
N ALA A 109 -58.48 -9.79 0.11
CA ALA A 109 -57.46 -9.78 -0.92
C ALA A 109 -57.54 -8.49 -1.77
N GLU A 110 -58.76 -8.06 -2.06
CA GLU A 110 -59.01 -6.84 -2.83
C GLU A 110 -58.68 -5.57 -2.08
N VAL A 111 -59.03 -5.50 -0.77
CA VAL A 111 -58.61 -4.42 0.13
C VAL A 111 -57.11 -4.34 0.27
N ARG A 112 -56.41 -5.48 0.45
CA ARG A 112 -54.97 -5.56 0.54
C ARG A 112 -54.32 -5.08 -0.77
N ALA A 113 -54.82 -5.48 -1.92
CA ALA A 113 -54.32 -5.03 -3.21
C ALA A 113 -54.52 -3.54 -3.44
N GLY A 114 -55.67 -3.00 -2.98
CA GLY A 114 -55.93 -1.55 -3.02
C GLY A 114 -54.96 -0.75 -2.16
N LEU A 115 -54.70 -1.19 -0.92
CA LEU A 115 -53.74 -0.56 -0.01
C LEU A 115 -52.30 -0.62 -0.53
N LEU A 116 -51.90 -1.74 -1.13
CA LEU A 116 -50.58 -1.87 -1.75
C LEU A 116 -50.39 -0.89 -2.91
N ARG A 117 -51.39 -0.76 -3.80
CA ARG A 117 -51.35 0.21 -4.90
C ARG A 117 -51.25 1.64 -4.39
N GLN A 118 -52.01 1.99 -3.36
CA GLN A 118 -51.96 3.33 -2.79
C GLN A 118 -50.57 3.61 -2.16
N LEU A 119 -50.00 2.65 -1.44
CA LEU A 119 -48.65 2.77 -0.89
C LEU A 119 -47.56 2.87 -1.98
N GLU A 120 -47.72 2.12 -3.09
CA GLU A 120 -46.80 2.21 -4.23
C GLU A 120 -46.88 3.58 -4.90
N GLU A 121 -48.09 4.14 -5.08
CA GLU A 121 -48.30 5.48 -5.66
C GLU A 121 -47.72 6.56 -4.75
N GLU A 122 -47.95 6.49 -3.43
CA GLU A 122 -47.40 7.43 -2.46
C GLU A 122 -45.87 7.34 -2.41
N ALA A 123 -45.32 6.12 -2.40
CA ALA A 123 -43.86 5.88 -2.41
C ALA A 123 -43.22 6.40 -3.71
N ALA A 124 -43.89 6.18 -4.87
CA ALA A 124 -43.44 6.69 -6.15
C ALA A 124 -43.46 8.23 -6.17
N GLY A 125 -44.50 8.85 -5.62
CA GLY A 125 -44.60 10.30 -5.49
C GLY A 125 -43.48 10.89 -4.62
N CYS A 126 -43.20 10.29 -3.47
CA CYS A 126 -42.10 10.68 -2.62
C CYS A 126 -40.74 10.45 -3.31
N GLY A 127 -40.62 9.39 -4.10
CA GLY A 127 -39.40 9.06 -4.86
C GLY A 127 -39.10 9.95 -6.04
N ALA A 128 -40.13 10.52 -6.67
CA ALA A 128 -40.01 11.32 -7.90
C ALA A 128 -39.16 12.59 -7.75
N GLY A 129 -39.09 13.16 -6.56
CA GLY A 129 -38.25 14.32 -6.22
C GLY A 129 -36.80 13.98 -5.79
N LEU A 130 -36.46 12.69 -5.69
CA LEU A 130 -35.16 12.27 -5.18
C LEU A 130 -34.11 12.23 -6.30
N HIS A 131 -33.21 13.19 -6.27
CA HIS A 131 -32.01 13.15 -7.10
C HIS A 131 -31.02 12.16 -6.50
N GLY A 132 -30.51 11.21 -7.30
CA GLY A 132 -29.56 10.16 -6.84
C GLY A 132 -28.33 10.68 -6.10
N GLY A 133 -27.99 11.95 -6.26
CA GLY A 133 -26.91 12.61 -5.51
C GLY A 133 -27.21 12.86 -4.03
N ARG A 134 -28.49 12.86 -3.59
CA ARG A 134 -28.88 12.99 -2.17
C ARG A 134 -28.77 11.68 -1.40
N LEU A 135 -28.88 10.55 -2.10
CA LEU A 135 -28.77 9.20 -1.52
C LEU A 135 -27.34 8.82 -1.09
N VAL A 136 -26.38 9.64 -1.46
CA VAL A 136 -24.98 9.39 -1.12
C VAL A 136 -24.50 10.44 -0.15
N SER A 137 -24.03 10.00 1.01
CA SER A 137 -23.39 10.88 1.99
C SER A 137 -22.10 11.45 1.40
N ARG A 138 -22.18 12.70 0.87
CA ARG A 138 -21.00 13.44 0.37
C ARG A 138 -19.93 13.58 1.44
N VAL A 139 -20.32 13.61 2.72
CA VAL A 139 -19.41 13.69 3.87
C VAL A 139 -18.50 12.47 3.94
N TRP A 140 -19.07 11.27 3.72
CA TRP A 140 -18.32 10.02 3.74
C TRP A 140 -17.25 9.95 2.63
N LEU A 141 -17.61 10.33 1.40
CA LEU A 141 -16.66 10.38 0.29
C LEU A 141 -15.59 11.44 0.53
N ARG A 142 -16.00 12.65 0.96
CA ARG A 142 -15.08 13.74 1.29
C ARG A 142 -14.05 13.33 2.35
N ARG A 143 -14.47 12.64 3.42
CA ARG A 143 -13.54 12.14 4.45
C ARG A 143 -12.50 11.18 3.87
N ARG A 144 -12.90 10.25 3.00
CA ARG A 144 -11.97 9.29 2.37
C ARG A 144 -11.00 9.96 1.41
N LEU A 145 -11.48 10.92 0.64
CA LEU A 145 -10.62 11.73 -0.23
C LEU A 145 -9.64 12.57 0.58
N LEU A 146 -10.06 13.16 1.70
CA LEU A 146 -9.15 13.89 2.58
C LEU A 146 -8.06 12.99 3.16
N VAL A 147 -8.39 11.76 3.57
CA VAL A 147 -7.40 10.79 4.06
C VAL A 147 -6.42 10.41 2.93
N LEU A 148 -6.91 10.21 1.71
CA LEU A 148 -6.04 9.94 0.56
C LEU A 148 -5.12 11.13 0.25
N VAL A 149 -5.65 12.36 0.27
CA VAL A 149 -4.85 13.58 0.07
C VAL A 149 -3.80 13.72 1.17
N ALA A 150 -4.16 13.44 2.43
CA ALA A 150 -3.21 13.42 3.54
C ALA A 150 -2.10 12.38 3.33
N ALA A 151 -2.43 11.16 2.89
CA ALA A 151 -1.45 10.12 2.57
C ALA A 151 -0.52 10.54 1.43
N LEU A 152 -1.05 11.16 0.37
CA LEU A 152 -0.26 11.70 -0.74
C LEU A 152 0.64 12.85 -0.28
N ALA A 153 0.16 13.73 0.61
CA ALA A 153 0.95 14.81 1.19
C ALA A 153 2.13 14.26 2.02
N VAL A 154 1.93 13.19 2.77
CA VAL A 154 3.02 12.50 3.49
C VAL A 154 4.03 11.92 2.51
N CYS A 155 3.59 11.27 1.43
CA CYS A 155 4.48 10.77 0.37
C CYS A 155 5.29 11.91 -0.26
N ALA A 156 4.63 13.02 -0.59
CA ALA A 156 5.27 14.21 -1.15
C ALA A 156 6.28 14.81 -0.17
N ALA A 157 5.94 14.94 1.10
CA ALA A 157 6.86 15.42 2.13
C ALA A 157 8.10 14.52 2.26
N CYS A 158 7.96 13.21 2.10
CA CYS A 158 9.09 12.29 2.06
C CYS A 158 9.93 12.43 0.77
N ALA A 159 9.33 12.88 -0.34
CA ALA A 159 10.00 13.01 -1.62
C ALA A 159 10.84 14.31 -1.75
N VAL A 160 10.46 15.37 -1.02
CA VAL A 160 11.12 16.69 -1.10
C VAL A 160 12.60 16.67 -0.67
N PRO A 161 13.02 16.05 0.45
CA PRO A 161 14.43 16.08 0.83
C PRO A 161 15.27 15.17 -0.09
N ALA A 162 16.20 15.77 -0.85
CA ALA A 162 17.11 15.01 -1.72
C ALA A 162 17.95 13.96 -0.95
N THR A 163 18.26 14.23 0.32
CA THR A 163 18.96 13.30 1.22
C THR A 163 18.15 12.05 1.54
N TYR A 164 16.85 12.10 1.33
CA TYR A 164 15.97 10.97 1.58
C TYR A 164 16.01 9.94 0.46
N GLN A 165 16.40 10.35 -0.75
CA GLN A 165 16.52 9.47 -1.93
C GLN A 165 15.22 8.70 -2.23
N PHE A 166 14.08 9.38 -2.10
CA PHE A 166 12.76 8.78 -2.30
C PHE A 166 12.60 8.06 -3.67
N PRO A 167 13.08 8.61 -4.80
CA PRO A 167 12.98 7.92 -6.09
C PRO A 167 13.68 6.56 -6.07
N LEU A 168 14.87 6.46 -5.47
CA LEU A 168 15.60 5.21 -5.34
C LEU A 168 14.84 4.20 -4.44
N MET A 169 14.22 4.69 -3.35
CA MET A 169 13.39 3.84 -2.49
C MET A 169 12.18 3.31 -3.25
N ALA A 170 11.52 4.16 -4.03
CA ALA A 170 10.37 3.77 -4.84
C ALA A 170 10.77 2.76 -5.93
N GLU A 171 11.89 2.97 -6.62
CA GLU A 171 12.41 2.03 -7.61
C GLU A 171 12.73 0.66 -6.99
N ARG A 172 13.36 0.64 -5.81
CA ARG A 172 13.66 -0.59 -5.07
C ARG A 172 12.41 -1.33 -4.61
N PHE A 173 11.34 -0.59 -4.32
CA PHE A 173 10.05 -1.17 -3.93
C PHE A 173 9.29 -1.73 -5.14
N LEU A 174 9.24 -0.98 -6.24
CA LEU A 174 8.53 -1.39 -7.45
C LEU A 174 9.26 -2.53 -8.18
N PHE A 175 10.60 -2.50 -8.17
CA PHE A 175 11.45 -3.48 -8.83
C PHE A 175 12.39 -4.18 -7.84
N PRO A 176 11.86 -4.96 -6.88
CA PRO A 176 12.65 -5.51 -5.78
C PRO A 176 13.73 -6.51 -6.21
N GLY A 177 13.67 -6.99 -7.46
CA GLY A 177 14.68 -7.88 -8.04
C GLY A 177 15.90 -7.17 -8.63
N ARG A 178 15.82 -5.84 -8.86
CA ARG A 178 16.95 -5.10 -9.42
C ARG A 178 18.09 -4.97 -8.42
N ASN A 179 19.32 -5.03 -8.94
CA ASN A 179 20.53 -4.78 -8.17
C ASN A 179 20.73 -3.26 -8.04
N LEU A 180 20.17 -2.68 -7.00
CA LEU A 180 20.24 -1.25 -6.74
C LEU A 180 20.92 -0.99 -5.40
N PRO A 181 21.73 0.07 -5.28
CA PRO A 181 22.35 0.45 -4.02
C PRO A 181 21.30 0.77 -2.96
N LYS A 182 21.65 0.57 -1.69
CA LYS A 182 20.74 0.88 -0.60
C LYS A 182 20.61 2.41 -0.42
N PRO A 183 19.39 2.95 -0.28
CA PRO A 183 19.20 4.35 0.07
C PRO A 183 19.87 4.65 1.42
N SER A 184 20.78 5.61 1.46
CA SER A 184 21.60 5.92 2.64
C SER A 184 21.99 7.38 2.68
N PHE A 185 22.34 7.87 3.86
CA PHE A 185 22.90 9.21 4.04
C PHE A 185 24.38 9.28 3.62
N ILE A 186 25.05 8.13 3.66
CA ILE A 186 26.45 7.97 3.29
C ILE A 186 26.49 7.43 1.86
N ARG A 187 27.34 8.02 1.02
CA ARG A 187 27.63 7.51 -0.32
C ARG A 187 28.90 6.71 -0.30
N LEU A 188 28.87 5.53 -0.89
CA LEU A 188 30.00 4.66 -1.08
C LEU A 188 30.39 4.64 -2.55
N ALA A 189 31.61 5.02 -2.85
CA ALA A 189 32.25 4.81 -4.14
C ALA A 189 33.23 3.64 -3.99
N VAL A 190 33.12 2.61 -4.84
CA VAL A 190 33.97 1.43 -4.79
C VAL A 190 34.77 1.34 -6.07
N THR A 191 36.05 1.07 -5.92
CA THR A 191 36.98 0.88 -7.05
C THR A 191 37.79 -0.39 -6.83
N PRO A 192 37.81 -1.33 -7.78
CA PRO A 192 37.05 -1.34 -9.01
C PRO A 192 35.55 -1.66 -8.77
N SER A 193 34.68 -1.08 -9.57
CA SER A 193 33.22 -1.35 -9.54
C SER A 193 32.80 -2.57 -10.36
N GLY A 194 33.72 -3.48 -10.55
CA GLY A 194 33.68 -4.67 -11.39
C GLY A 194 35.00 -4.74 -12.16
N ALA A 195 35.59 -5.90 -12.20
CA ALA A 195 36.85 -6.12 -12.91
C ALA A 195 36.86 -7.52 -13.48
N VAL A 196 37.53 -7.69 -14.63
CA VAL A 196 37.92 -8.99 -15.14
C VAL A 196 39.40 -9.13 -14.82
N ILE A 197 39.72 -10.09 -13.98
CA ILE A 197 41.11 -10.37 -13.58
C ILE A 197 41.46 -11.82 -13.90
N GLY A 198 42.76 -12.12 -13.96
CA GLY A 198 43.22 -13.47 -14.13
C GLY A 198 42.91 -14.35 -12.93
N ARG A 199 42.61 -15.61 -13.16
CA ARG A 199 42.41 -16.58 -12.10
C ARG A 199 43.67 -16.72 -11.23
N GLY A 200 43.54 -16.52 -9.93
CA GLY A 200 44.66 -16.53 -8.98
C GLY A 200 45.32 -15.18 -8.76
N ASP A 201 44.86 -14.12 -9.46
CA ASP A 201 45.39 -12.77 -9.25
C ASP A 201 44.86 -12.15 -7.94
N GLU A 202 45.66 -11.22 -7.44
CA GLU A 202 45.30 -10.40 -6.28
C GLU A 202 44.39 -9.24 -6.73
N ILE A 203 43.38 -8.91 -5.94
CA ILE A 203 42.55 -7.72 -6.14
C ILE A 203 42.47 -6.87 -4.87
N VAL A 204 42.72 -5.57 -5.04
CA VAL A 204 42.57 -4.58 -3.98
C VAL A 204 41.28 -3.80 -4.22
N ILE A 205 40.32 -3.97 -3.29
CA ILE A 205 39.05 -3.28 -3.34
C ILE A 205 39.13 -2.06 -2.42
N GLN A 206 39.01 -0.89 -3.00
CA GLN A 206 38.99 0.39 -2.27
C GLN A 206 37.55 0.89 -2.17
N ALA A 207 37.12 1.24 -0.96
CA ALA A 207 35.84 1.91 -0.72
C ALA A 207 36.05 3.30 -0.15
N GLN A 208 35.57 4.31 -0.87
CA GLN A 208 35.60 5.69 -0.42
C GLN A 208 34.22 6.10 0.10
N VAL A 209 34.21 6.64 1.32
CA VAL A 209 33.01 7.07 2.02
C VAL A 209 32.86 8.58 1.90
N SER A 210 31.72 9.04 1.42
CA SER A 210 31.37 10.46 1.34
C SER A 210 29.99 10.72 1.95
N GLY A 211 29.74 11.99 2.34
CA GLY A 211 28.49 12.38 2.98
C GLY A 211 28.58 12.48 4.50
N ARG A 212 27.51 12.99 5.11
CA ARG A 212 27.41 13.17 6.57
C ARG A 212 26.07 12.63 7.05
N LEU A 213 26.10 11.97 8.18
CA LEU A 213 24.87 11.57 8.88
C LEU A 213 24.22 12.81 9.50
N PRO A 214 22.89 12.94 9.41
CA PRO A 214 22.18 13.99 10.14
C PRO A 214 22.46 13.95 11.64
N PRO A 215 22.49 15.10 12.31
CA PRO A 215 22.64 15.14 13.77
C PRO A 215 21.51 14.35 14.44
N GLY A 216 21.85 13.55 15.42
CA GLY A 216 20.90 12.64 16.10
C GLY A 216 20.76 11.26 15.45
N PHE A 217 20.89 11.14 14.13
CA PHE A 217 20.75 9.83 13.46
C PHE A 217 21.95 8.91 13.72
N GLY A 218 23.11 9.47 13.91
CA GLY A 218 24.33 8.73 14.27
C GLY A 218 24.21 7.97 15.59
N TRP A 219 23.46 8.49 16.56
CA TRP A 219 23.19 7.78 17.81
C TRP A 219 22.30 6.54 17.57
N LEU A 220 21.23 6.67 16.79
CA LEU A 220 20.34 5.56 16.45
C LEU A 220 21.09 4.46 15.69
N LEU A 221 21.92 4.82 14.71
CA LEU A 221 22.73 3.87 13.95
C LEU A 221 23.73 3.11 14.85
N ARG A 222 24.39 3.80 15.79
CA ARG A 222 25.29 3.15 16.75
C ARG A 222 24.54 2.14 17.62
N ARG A 223 23.33 2.50 18.08
CA ARG A 223 22.47 1.62 18.88
C ARG A 223 22.03 0.38 18.09
N LEU A 224 21.88 0.50 16.76
CA LEU A 224 21.59 -0.60 15.84
C LEU A 224 22.86 -1.37 15.41
N GLY A 225 24.03 -1.12 16.02
CA GLY A 225 25.28 -1.78 15.68
C GLY A 225 25.90 -1.34 14.34
N LYS A 226 25.42 -0.24 13.77
CA LYS A 226 25.83 0.28 12.45
C LYS A 226 26.73 1.49 12.63
N SER A 227 28.02 1.24 12.86
CA SER A 227 28.98 2.34 12.98
C SER A 227 29.51 2.77 11.61
N PRO A 228 29.46 4.08 11.26
CA PRO A 228 30.08 4.58 10.04
C PRO A 228 31.60 4.50 10.04
N ALA A 229 32.20 4.14 11.17
CA ALA A 229 33.65 4.01 11.32
C ALA A 229 34.19 2.65 10.89
N ARG A 230 33.32 1.69 10.51
CA ARG A 230 33.73 0.34 10.09
C ARG A 230 33.22 0.05 8.69
N GLY A 231 34.15 -0.18 7.77
CA GLY A 231 33.85 -0.74 6.45
C GLY A 231 33.85 -2.25 6.54
N ARG A 232 32.87 -2.91 5.96
CA ARG A 232 32.79 -4.36 5.84
C ARG A 232 32.54 -4.75 4.40
N ILE A 233 33.13 -5.85 3.97
CA ILE A 233 32.88 -6.45 2.67
C ILE A 233 32.16 -7.79 2.87
N SER A 234 31.12 -8.04 2.11
CA SER A 234 30.42 -9.31 2.05
C SER A 234 30.71 -9.93 0.71
N LEU A 235 31.40 -11.06 0.70
CA LEU A 235 31.65 -11.89 -0.46
C LEU A 235 30.56 -12.95 -0.56
N ASP A 236 30.25 -13.37 -1.79
CA ASP A 236 29.26 -14.43 -2.00
C ASP A 236 29.71 -15.73 -1.35
N GLY A 237 28.85 -16.26 -0.47
CA GLY A 237 29.09 -17.51 0.26
C GLY A 237 30.03 -17.39 1.48
N ALA A 238 30.46 -16.17 1.86
CA ALA A 238 31.30 -15.94 3.02
C ALA A 238 30.66 -14.96 4.02
N PRO A 239 30.98 -15.07 5.31
CA PRO A 239 30.56 -14.08 6.28
C PRO A 239 31.20 -12.72 5.98
N PRO A 240 30.55 -11.59 6.37
CA PRO A 240 31.11 -10.27 6.16
C PRO A 240 32.46 -10.10 6.89
N SER A 241 33.46 -9.65 6.16
CA SER A 241 34.80 -9.38 6.66
C SER A 241 35.04 -7.90 6.85
N ASP A 242 35.83 -7.51 7.83
CA ASP A 242 36.17 -6.11 8.08
C ASP A 242 37.21 -5.62 7.06
N MET A 243 37.04 -4.40 6.56
CA MET A 243 38.00 -3.72 5.70
C MET A 243 39.00 -2.93 6.54
N VAL A 244 40.25 -2.85 6.08
CA VAL A 244 41.28 -2.05 6.73
C VAL A 244 41.07 -0.58 6.43
N ARG A 245 41.02 0.24 7.48
CA ARG A 245 40.89 1.69 7.34
C ARG A 245 42.25 2.34 7.11
N VAL A 246 42.46 2.90 5.94
CA VAL A 246 43.73 3.58 5.58
C VAL A 246 43.64 5.09 5.85
N ARG A 247 42.52 5.69 5.54
CA ARG A 247 42.23 7.11 5.82
C ARG A 247 40.86 7.26 6.49
N ARG A 248 40.53 8.48 6.87
CA ARG A 248 39.27 8.78 7.55
C ARG A 248 38.03 8.34 6.76
N ASP A 249 38.16 8.35 5.45
CA ASP A 249 37.11 8.12 4.45
C ASP A 249 37.42 6.99 3.48
N ILE A 250 38.57 6.29 3.63
CA ILE A 250 39.04 5.25 2.71
C ILE A 250 39.26 3.95 3.46
N PHE A 251 38.62 2.89 2.94
CA PHE A 251 38.77 1.52 3.40
C PHE A 251 39.32 0.67 2.28
N LEU A 252 40.22 -0.26 2.61
CA LEU A 252 40.80 -1.22 1.69
C LEU A 252 40.50 -2.63 2.15
N PHE A 253 40.29 -3.49 1.17
CA PHE A 253 40.24 -4.95 1.35
C PHE A 253 41.06 -5.58 0.25
N THR A 254 41.97 -6.46 0.64
CA THR A 254 42.81 -7.22 -0.30
C THR A 254 42.33 -8.65 -0.32
N LEU A 255 41.97 -9.14 -1.49
CA LEU A 255 41.71 -10.55 -1.74
C LEU A 255 42.93 -11.12 -2.42
N GLU A 256 43.70 -11.94 -1.74
CA GLU A 256 44.98 -12.46 -2.18
C GLU A 256 44.86 -13.38 -3.41
N ARG A 257 43.72 -14.04 -3.55
CA ARG A 257 43.46 -14.95 -4.68
C ARG A 257 41.99 -14.93 -5.09
N ALA A 258 41.74 -14.69 -6.34
CA ALA A 258 40.41 -14.84 -6.94
C ALA A 258 40.40 -16.15 -7.76
N ASP A 259 39.97 -17.25 -7.13
CA ASP A 259 39.94 -18.57 -7.77
C ASP A 259 38.68 -18.87 -8.59
N ARG A 260 37.67 -18.02 -8.43
CA ARG A 260 36.36 -18.14 -9.09
C ARG A 260 35.69 -16.76 -9.22
N ASP A 261 34.70 -16.68 -10.06
CA ASP A 261 33.84 -15.49 -10.15
C ASP A 261 33.22 -15.20 -8.75
N LEU A 262 33.44 -14.02 -8.23
CA LEU A 262 33.01 -13.63 -6.90
C LEU A 262 32.11 -12.40 -6.98
N GLY A 263 30.92 -12.52 -6.44
CA GLY A 263 30.10 -11.37 -6.14
C GLY A 263 30.50 -10.75 -4.80
N PHE A 264 30.64 -9.43 -4.76
CA PHE A 264 30.92 -8.74 -3.51
C PHE A 264 30.05 -7.48 -3.32
N ARG A 265 29.87 -7.12 -2.08
CA ARG A 265 29.16 -5.92 -1.65
C ARG A 265 29.86 -5.26 -0.50
N VAL A 266 29.99 -3.93 -0.53
CA VAL A 266 30.60 -3.16 0.56
C VAL A 266 29.52 -2.54 1.42
N LEU A 267 29.71 -2.62 2.73
CA LEU A 267 28.81 -2.14 3.77
C LEU A 267 29.56 -1.13 4.64
N CYS A 268 29.00 0.06 4.86
CA CYS A 268 29.57 1.04 5.79
C CYS A 268 28.45 1.88 6.41
N GLY A 269 28.31 1.80 7.72
CA GLY A 269 27.26 2.52 8.43
C GLY A 269 25.86 2.10 7.97
N ASP A 270 25.08 3.03 7.41
CA ASP A 270 23.75 2.78 6.84
C ASP A 270 23.78 2.45 5.33
N ALA A 271 24.96 2.59 4.71
CA ALA A 271 25.15 2.38 3.29
C ALA A 271 25.50 0.92 2.96
N ALA A 272 24.96 0.47 1.84
CA ALA A 272 25.33 -0.76 1.17
C ALA A 272 25.38 -0.50 -0.34
N THR A 273 26.44 -0.98 -0.99
CA THR A 273 26.53 -0.88 -2.44
C THR A 273 25.60 -1.88 -3.13
N GLU A 274 25.42 -1.72 -4.41
CA GLU A 274 25.01 -2.81 -5.28
C GLU A 274 25.98 -3.99 -5.22
N GLN A 275 25.60 -5.12 -5.77
CA GLN A 275 26.49 -6.27 -5.87
C GLN A 275 27.36 -6.10 -7.11
N PHE A 276 28.66 -6.12 -6.92
CA PHE A 276 29.67 -6.11 -7.97
C PHE A 276 30.15 -7.53 -8.23
N HIS A 277 30.70 -7.79 -9.40
CA HIS A 277 31.26 -9.07 -9.80
C HIS A 277 32.69 -8.90 -10.28
N VAL A 278 33.54 -9.86 -9.90
CA VAL A 278 34.94 -9.97 -10.31
C VAL A 278 35.18 -11.37 -10.81
#